data_acaf07222fae917cd1a2a4a1e852b260
#
_entry.id   acaf07222fae917cd1a2a4a1e852b260
#
_cell.length_a   1.000
_cell.length_b   1.000
_cell.length_c   1.000
_cell.angle_alpha   90.00
_cell.angle_beta   90.00
_cell.angle_gamma   90.00
#
_symmetry.space_group_name_H-M   'P 1'
#
loop_
_entity.id
_entity.type
_entity.pdbx_description
1 polymer ?
#
loop_
_entity_poly.entity_id
_entity_poly.type
_entity_poly.pdbx_seq_one_letter_code
_entity_poly.pdbx_strand_id
1 'polypeptide(L)'
;MPELYHYLQQLINGLTVGSTYALIAIGYTMVYGIIGMINFAHGEVYMIGSYVAFIVITGLAMMGIVSLPVVIICTFATAIIVTSAYGYSIERIAYRPLRGSNRLIPLISAIGMSIFLQNEVLLAQDSKDKAIPNLLPGNFVIGADEMTGVTISYMQVLIFIVTLLTMYGLSMFISRSRLGRACRACAEDLKMANLLGINTNNIIALTFVIGATLAAVAAVLLGLQYGVINPHIGFLAGIKAFTAAVLGGIGSIPGAMLGGLVLGVAEAFGADVFGDQYKDVVAFTLLVLVLLFRPTGLLGRPEVEKV
;
A
#
# COMPACT_ATOMS: atom_id res chain seq x y z
N MET A 1 10.62 -32.72 10.74
CA MET A 1 9.25 -32.15 10.80
C MET A 1 9.22 -30.73 11.39
N PRO A 2 9.87 -30.39 12.55
CA PRO A 2 9.78 -29.04 13.11
C PRO A 2 10.32 -27.93 12.20
N GLU A 3 11.39 -28.18 11.47
CA GLU A 3 11.95 -27.18 10.52
C GLU A 3 10.97 -26.83 9.38
N LEU A 4 10.25 -27.81 8.85
CA LEU A 4 9.25 -27.55 7.81
C LEU A 4 8.12 -26.65 8.28
N TYR A 5 7.63 -26.85 9.51
CA TYR A 5 6.59 -25.99 10.08
C TYR A 5 7.10 -24.57 10.32
N HIS A 6 8.36 -24.42 10.72
CA HIS A 6 9.01 -23.12 10.88
C HIS A 6 9.06 -22.36 9.53
N TYR A 7 9.56 -22.97 8.46
CA TYR A 7 9.59 -22.34 7.14
C TYR A 7 8.20 -22.02 6.59
N LEU A 8 7.21 -22.89 6.84
CA LEU A 8 5.82 -22.62 6.46
C LEU A 8 5.25 -21.42 7.24
N GLN A 9 5.58 -21.27 8.53
CA GLN A 9 5.17 -20.13 9.34
C GLN A 9 5.77 -18.84 8.79
N GLN A 10 7.06 -18.83 8.46
CA GLN A 10 7.72 -17.67 7.86
C GLN A 10 7.14 -17.30 6.50
N LEU A 11 6.81 -18.29 5.69
CA LEU A 11 6.15 -18.08 4.40
C LEU A 11 4.78 -17.39 4.59
N ILE A 12 3.95 -17.87 5.52
CA ILE A 12 2.64 -17.28 5.82
C ILE A 12 2.78 -15.86 6.35
N ASN A 13 3.71 -15.62 7.27
CA ASN A 13 4.00 -14.30 7.80
C ASN A 13 4.44 -13.35 6.67
N GLY A 14 5.36 -13.80 5.83
CA GLY A 14 5.86 -13.03 4.68
C GLY A 14 4.79 -12.73 3.65
N LEU A 15 3.93 -13.70 3.32
CA LEU A 15 2.80 -13.49 2.43
C LEU A 15 1.77 -12.51 3.01
N THR A 16 1.54 -12.55 4.33
CA THR A 16 0.62 -11.63 5.02
C THR A 16 1.09 -10.18 4.86
N VAL A 17 2.34 -9.91 5.24
CA VAL A 17 2.94 -8.57 5.13
C VAL A 17 3.08 -8.17 3.66
N GLY A 18 3.52 -9.09 2.81
CA GLY A 18 3.66 -8.88 1.36
C GLY A 18 2.33 -8.54 0.67
N SER A 19 1.22 -9.11 1.13
CA SER A 19 -0.12 -8.80 0.62
C SER A 19 -0.49 -7.33 0.85
N THR A 20 -0.15 -6.78 2.01
CA THR A 20 -0.42 -5.37 2.32
C THR A 20 0.53 -4.43 1.58
N TYR A 21 1.83 -4.80 1.45
CA TYR A 21 2.76 -4.04 0.60
C TYR A 21 2.30 -4.02 -0.86
N ALA A 22 1.74 -5.13 -1.36
CA ALA A 22 1.18 -5.20 -2.70
C ALA A 22 0.04 -4.19 -2.91
N LEU A 23 -0.87 -4.01 -1.93
CA LEU A 23 -1.94 -3.01 -2.03
C LEU A 23 -1.40 -1.59 -2.17
N ILE A 24 -0.41 -1.21 -1.34
CA ILE A 24 0.20 0.12 -1.40
C ILE A 24 1.01 0.27 -2.71
N ALA A 25 1.76 -0.75 -3.11
CA ALA A 25 2.56 -0.76 -4.33
C ALA A 25 1.71 -0.61 -5.61
N ILE A 26 0.51 -1.19 -5.64
CA ILE A 26 -0.44 -0.98 -6.74
C ILE A 26 -0.86 0.49 -6.81
N GLY A 27 -1.09 1.15 -5.67
CA GLY A 27 -1.40 2.57 -5.62
C GLY A 27 -0.28 3.43 -6.24
N TYR A 28 0.97 3.15 -5.91
CA TYR A 28 2.14 3.77 -6.55
C TYR A 28 2.17 3.53 -8.06
N THR A 29 2.02 2.27 -8.45
CA THR A 29 2.10 1.84 -9.85
C THR A 29 1.00 2.45 -10.71
N MET A 30 -0.21 2.62 -10.18
CA MET A 30 -1.32 3.24 -10.91
C MET A 30 -1.06 4.71 -11.18
N VAL A 31 -0.56 5.45 -10.21
CA VAL A 31 -0.23 6.88 -10.37
C VAL A 31 0.95 7.04 -11.33
N TYR A 32 2.02 6.28 -11.11
CA TYR A 32 3.20 6.33 -11.97
C TYR A 32 2.89 5.94 -13.43
N GLY A 33 2.10 4.91 -13.65
CA GLY A 33 1.76 4.42 -14.98
C GLY A 33 1.03 5.45 -15.86
N ILE A 34 0.41 6.47 -15.26
CA ILE A 34 -0.28 7.53 -16.03
C ILE A 34 0.53 8.81 -16.10
N ILE A 35 1.16 9.22 -15.00
CA ILE A 35 1.84 10.53 -14.92
C ILE A 35 3.35 10.39 -15.19
N GLY A 36 3.93 9.20 -15.02
CA GLY A 36 5.38 8.96 -15.12
C GLY A 36 6.18 9.55 -13.97
N MET A 37 5.54 9.82 -12.82
CA MET A 37 6.17 10.41 -11.63
C MET A 37 5.77 9.66 -10.36
N ILE A 38 6.72 9.55 -9.42
CA ILE A 38 6.52 8.86 -8.14
C ILE A 38 5.84 9.81 -7.16
N ASN A 39 4.78 9.33 -6.51
CA ASN A 39 4.08 10.08 -5.45
C ASN A 39 4.66 9.72 -4.07
N PHE A 40 5.70 10.40 -3.61
CA PHE A 40 6.30 10.14 -2.29
C PHE A 40 5.34 10.42 -1.11
N ALA A 41 4.28 11.23 -1.30
CA ALA A 41 3.26 11.45 -0.28
C ALA A 41 2.30 10.25 -0.10
N HIS A 42 2.39 9.21 -0.94
CA HIS A 42 1.49 8.06 -0.88
C HIS A 42 1.63 7.24 0.41
N GLY A 43 2.84 7.12 0.93
CA GLY A 43 3.09 6.49 2.23
C GLY A 43 2.41 7.24 3.38
N GLU A 44 2.39 8.57 3.32
CA GLU A 44 1.72 9.37 4.35
C GLU A 44 0.18 9.26 4.28
N VAL A 45 -0.38 9.02 3.10
CA VAL A 45 -1.81 8.68 2.96
C VAL A 45 -2.13 7.36 3.69
N TYR A 46 -1.23 6.36 3.60
CA TYR A 46 -1.33 5.15 4.39
C TYR A 46 -1.28 5.45 5.91
N MET A 47 -0.33 6.27 6.37
CA MET A 47 -0.24 6.70 7.76
C MET A 47 -1.56 7.35 8.22
N ILE A 48 -2.10 8.30 7.47
CA ILE A 48 -3.38 8.95 7.77
C ILE A 48 -4.49 7.91 7.90
N GLY A 49 -4.55 6.94 7.00
CA GLY A 49 -5.50 5.82 7.07
C GLY A 49 -5.41 5.02 8.37
N SER A 50 -4.19 4.77 8.86
CA SER A 50 -3.95 4.09 10.15
C SER A 50 -4.43 4.92 11.33
N TYR A 51 -4.19 6.23 11.34
CA TYR A 51 -4.69 7.14 12.39
C TYR A 51 -6.19 7.30 12.37
N VAL A 52 -6.82 7.39 11.18
CA VAL A 52 -8.29 7.39 11.06
C VAL A 52 -8.87 6.08 11.62
N ALA A 53 -8.25 4.93 11.30
CA ALA A 53 -8.68 3.66 11.86
C ALA A 53 -8.61 3.65 13.40
N PHE A 54 -7.51 4.13 13.97
CA PHE A 54 -7.35 4.27 15.42
C PHE A 54 -8.43 5.16 16.05
N ILE A 55 -8.69 6.34 15.47
CA ILE A 55 -9.70 7.29 15.96
C ILE A 55 -11.09 6.68 15.93
N VAL A 56 -11.44 6.00 14.83
CA VAL A 56 -12.77 5.39 14.68
C VAL A 56 -12.96 4.22 15.65
N ILE A 57 -11.99 3.31 15.76
CA ILE A 57 -12.05 2.17 16.67
C ILE A 57 -12.17 2.65 18.13
N THR A 58 -11.33 3.62 18.53
CA THR A 58 -11.35 4.18 19.88
C THR A 58 -12.66 4.93 20.16
N GLY A 59 -13.15 5.73 19.20
CA GLY A 59 -14.41 6.45 19.32
C GLY A 59 -15.63 5.54 19.46
N LEU A 60 -15.70 4.46 18.66
CA LEU A 60 -16.77 3.47 18.75
C LEU A 60 -16.70 2.71 20.08
N ALA A 61 -15.51 2.36 20.56
CA ALA A 61 -15.32 1.73 21.86
C ALA A 61 -15.81 2.64 23.01
N MET A 62 -15.51 3.95 22.96
CA MET A 62 -16.01 4.94 23.94
C MET A 62 -17.54 5.08 23.92
N MET A 63 -18.17 4.88 22.76
CA MET A 63 -19.64 4.88 22.62
C MET A 63 -20.29 3.55 23.05
N GLY A 64 -19.49 2.56 23.48
CA GLY A 64 -19.98 1.23 23.87
C GLY A 64 -20.34 0.34 22.68
N ILE A 65 -19.98 0.73 21.44
CA ILE A 65 -20.23 -0.06 20.24
C ILE A 65 -19.07 -1.02 20.04
N VAL A 66 -19.25 -2.27 20.50
CA VAL A 66 -18.22 -3.32 20.44
C VAL A 66 -18.55 -4.43 19.45
N SER A 67 -19.63 -4.31 18.67
CA SER A 67 -19.97 -5.32 17.68
C SER A 67 -18.95 -5.33 16.55
N LEU A 68 -18.21 -6.44 16.42
CA LEU A 68 -17.10 -6.60 15.49
C LEU A 68 -17.42 -6.19 14.03
N PRO A 69 -18.56 -6.66 13.42
CA PRO A 69 -18.86 -6.28 12.03
C PRO A 69 -19.06 -4.78 11.84
N VAL A 70 -19.72 -4.12 12.81
CA VAL A 70 -19.98 -2.67 12.75
C VAL A 70 -18.66 -1.90 12.87
N VAL A 71 -17.81 -2.27 13.84
CA VAL A 71 -16.50 -1.64 14.03
C VAL A 71 -15.65 -1.76 12.75
N ILE A 72 -15.56 -2.96 12.18
CA ILE A 72 -14.79 -3.20 10.96
C ILE A 72 -15.33 -2.37 9.78
N ILE A 73 -16.64 -2.46 9.51
CA ILE A 73 -17.25 -1.74 8.38
C ILE A 73 -17.10 -0.23 8.53
N CYS A 74 -17.38 0.32 9.70
CA CYS A 74 -17.23 1.75 9.96
C CYS A 74 -15.78 2.21 9.82
N THR A 75 -14.81 1.42 10.32
CA THR A 75 -13.40 1.74 10.22
C THR A 75 -12.93 1.76 8.76
N PHE A 76 -13.25 0.73 7.97
CA PHE A 76 -12.90 0.71 6.55
C PHE A 76 -13.58 1.83 5.77
N ALA A 77 -14.89 2.03 5.97
CA ALA A 77 -15.63 3.06 5.26
C ALA A 77 -15.06 4.47 5.54
N THR A 78 -14.83 4.79 6.81
CA THR A 78 -14.31 6.10 7.21
C THR A 78 -12.87 6.30 6.73
N ALA A 79 -12.01 5.28 6.89
CA ALA A 79 -10.64 5.34 6.40
C ALA A 79 -10.60 5.56 4.89
N ILE A 80 -11.38 4.83 4.10
CA ILE A 80 -11.46 4.99 2.65
C ILE A 80 -11.94 6.40 2.26
N ILE A 81 -12.98 6.91 2.89
CA ILE A 81 -13.52 8.24 2.57
C ILE A 81 -12.49 9.34 2.86
N VAL A 82 -11.91 9.32 4.06
CA VAL A 82 -10.95 10.34 4.48
C VAL A 82 -9.67 10.30 3.64
N THR A 83 -9.06 9.13 3.48
CA THR A 83 -7.83 9.01 2.68
C THR A 83 -8.07 9.32 1.21
N SER A 84 -9.24 8.99 0.65
CA SER A 84 -9.63 9.37 -0.72
C SER A 84 -9.71 10.88 -0.88
N ALA A 85 -10.23 11.60 0.12
CA ALA A 85 -10.25 13.05 0.13
C ALA A 85 -8.83 13.64 0.17
N TYR A 86 -7.94 13.06 1.00
CA TYR A 86 -6.51 13.43 1.00
C TYR A 86 -5.85 13.14 -0.35
N GLY A 87 -6.06 11.97 -0.93
CA GLY A 87 -5.53 11.61 -2.24
C GLY A 87 -5.96 12.58 -3.34
N TYR A 88 -7.24 12.93 -3.37
CA TYR A 88 -7.77 13.93 -4.30
C TYR A 88 -7.16 15.31 -4.06
N SER A 89 -7.02 15.74 -2.79
CA SER A 89 -6.45 17.04 -2.42
C SER A 89 -4.98 17.13 -2.81
N ILE A 90 -4.20 16.09 -2.57
CA ILE A 90 -2.79 15.99 -2.97
C ILE A 90 -2.65 16.15 -4.49
N GLU A 91 -3.46 15.46 -5.26
CA GLU A 91 -3.47 15.61 -6.72
C GLU A 91 -3.75 17.06 -7.12
N ARG A 92 -4.80 17.64 -6.56
CA ARG A 92 -5.30 18.96 -6.97
C ARG A 92 -4.37 20.10 -6.57
N ILE A 93 -3.72 19.99 -5.41
CA ILE A 93 -2.91 21.08 -4.82
C ILE A 93 -1.43 20.91 -5.20
N ALA A 94 -0.88 19.69 -5.04
CA ALA A 94 0.55 19.45 -5.15
C ALA A 94 1.00 18.99 -6.54
N TYR A 95 0.14 18.29 -7.30
CA TYR A 95 0.55 17.72 -8.59
C TYR A 95 -0.06 18.44 -9.79
N ARG A 96 -1.35 18.76 -9.76
CA ARG A 96 -2.05 19.34 -10.89
C ARG A 96 -1.46 20.66 -11.40
N PRO A 97 -1.08 21.62 -10.54
CA PRO A 97 -0.49 22.89 -10.98
C PRO A 97 0.91 22.75 -11.60
N LEU A 98 1.60 21.64 -11.28
CA LEU A 98 2.98 21.40 -11.68
C LEU A 98 3.10 20.45 -12.90
N ARG A 99 1.97 20.03 -13.47
CA ARG A 99 1.96 19.18 -14.67
C ARG A 99 2.53 19.94 -15.86
N GLY A 100 3.42 19.27 -16.61
CA GLY A 100 4.11 19.87 -17.75
C GLY A 100 5.37 20.67 -17.39
N SER A 101 5.70 20.81 -16.10
CA SER A 101 6.98 21.36 -15.64
C SER A 101 8.10 20.30 -15.70
N ASN A 102 9.35 20.71 -15.44
CA ASN A 102 10.47 19.77 -15.32
C ASN A 102 10.17 18.70 -14.25
N ARG A 103 10.54 17.44 -14.51
CA ARG A 103 10.29 16.28 -13.64
C ARG A 103 10.72 16.45 -12.18
N LEU A 104 11.72 17.30 -11.93
CA LEU A 104 12.21 17.60 -10.57
C LEU A 104 11.21 18.42 -9.73
N ILE A 105 10.41 19.30 -10.37
CA ILE A 105 9.50 20.19 -9.64
C ILE A 105 8.37 19.41 -8.94
N PRO A 106 7.63 18.52 -9.62
CA PRO A 106 6.64 17.69 -8.94
C PRO A 106 7.25 16.72 -7.91
N LEU A 107 8.50 16.26 -8.13
CA LEU A 107 9.23 15.43 -7.18
C LEU A 107 9.45 16.17 -5.85
N ILE A 108 9.96 17.41 -5.92
CA ILE A 108 10.19 18.25 -4.73
C ILE A 108 8.86 18.56 -4.03
N SER A 109 7.80 18.85 -4.81
CA SER A 109 6.45 19.08 -4.27
C SER A 109 5.92 17.83 -3.55
N ALA A 110 6.15 16.64 -4.09
CA ALA A 110 5.75 15.39 -3.46
C ALA A 110 6.44 15.15 -2.12
N ILE A 111 7.76 15.41 -2.05
CA ILE A 111 8.53 15.31 -0.81
C ILE A 111 8.05 16.36 0.20
N GLY A 112 7.84 17.61 -0.24
CA GLY A 112 7.29 18.67 0.61
C GLY A 112 5.91 18.31 1.16
N MET A 113 5.04 17.71 0.33
CA MET A 113 3.71 17.24 0.76
C MET A 113 3.82 16.08 1.76
N SER A 114 4.75 15.14 1.56
CA SER A 114 5.02 14.06 2.51
C SER A 114 5.39 14.62 3.89
N ILE A 115 6.36 15.54 3.94
CA ILE A 115 6.79 16.19 5.19
C ILE A 115 5.62 16.98 5.82
N PHE A 116 4.82 17.68 5.01
CA PHE A 116 3.65 18.42 5.49
C PHE A 116 2.64 17.49 6.18
N LEU A 117 2.24 16.40 5.52
CA LEU A 117 1.26 15.46 6.06
C LEU A 117 1.77 14.74 7.32
N GLN A 118 3.06 14.40 7.37
CA GLN A 118 3.67 13.81 8.56
C GLN A 118 3.60 14.77 9.75
N ASN A 119 3.95 16.05 9.54
CA ASN A 119 3.89 17.06 10.59
C ASN A 119 2.44 17.41 10.97
N GLU A 120 1.48 17.37 10.05
CA GLU A 120 0.06 17.53 10.35
C GLU A 120 -0.39 16.49 11.38
N VAL A 121 -0.05 15.22 11.17
CA VAL A 121 -0.38 14.13 12.11
C VAL A 121 0.37 14.29 13.44
N LEU A 122 1.66 14.66 13.42
CA LEU A 122 2.44 14.92 14.63
C LEU A 122 1.82 16.01 15.49
N LEU A 123 1.35 17.08 14.89
CA LEU A 123 0.69 18.19 15.60
C LEU A 123 -0.71 17.80 16.12
N ALA A 124 -1.46 17.00 15.36
CA ALA A 124 -2.82 16.62 15.72
C ALA A 124 -2.89 15.47 16.72
N GLN A 125 -1.95 14.54 16.70
CA GLN A 125 -2.03 13.26 17.43
C GLN A 125 -0.86 13.01 18.39
N ASP A 126 0.10 13.94 18.49
CA ASP A 126 1.34 13.77 19.25
C ASP A 126 2.31 12.72 18.60
N SER A 127 3.57 12.71 19.07
CA SER A 127 4.62 11.82 18.55
C SER A 127 4.63 10.43 19.16
N LYS A 128 3.72 10.14 20.12
CA LYS A 128 3.67 8.87 20.85
C LYS A 128 3.04 7.76 20.03
N ASP A 129 3.53 6.55 20.23
CA ASP A 129 2.90 5.35 19.70
C ASP A 129 1.47 5.22 20.23
N LYS A 130 0.54 4.85 19.33
CA LYS A 130 -0.87 4.60 19.66
C LYS A 130 -1.16 3.11 19.53
N ALA A 131 -1.71 2.51 20.58
CA ALA A 131 -2.10 1.11 20.57
C ALA A 131 -3.50 0.94 19.98
N ILE A 132 -3.64 0.03 19.03
CA ILE A 132 -4.92 -0.39 18.45
C ILE A 132 -5.31 -1.72 19.12
N PRO A 133 -6.50 -1.84 19.70
CA PRO A 133 -6.92 -3.09 20.32
C PRO A 133 -7.05 -4.20 19.27
N ASN A 134 -6.66 -5.43 19.67
CA ASN A 134 -6.86 -6.59 18.82
C ASN A 134 -8.36 -6.94 18.76
N LEU A 135 -8.95 -6.71 17.59
CA LEU A 135 -10.38 -6.94 17.36
C LEU A 135 -10.72 -8.41 17.06
N LEU A 136 -9.74 -9.20 16.59
CA LEU A 136 -9.91 -10.60 16.18
C LEU A 136 -8.91 -11.50 16.93
N PRO A 137 -9.08 -11.70 18.24
CA PRO A 137 -8.23 -12.63 18.99
C PRO A 137 -8.52 -14.07 18.57
N GLY A 138 -7.46 -14.86 18.39
CA GLY A 138 -7.53 -16.29 18.07
C GLY A 138 -6.73 -16.66 16.84
N ASN A 139 -6.43 -17.96 16.77
CA ASN A 139 -5.61 -18.57 15.74
C ASN A 139 -6.10 -19.98 15.40
N PHE A 140 -5.83 -20.40 14.17
CA PHE A 140 -5.90 -21.79 13.75
C PHE A 140 -4.53 -22.42 13.94
N VAL A 141 -4.48 -23.60 14.53
CA VAL A 141 -3.26 -24.38 14.68
C VAL A 141 -3.32 -25.58 13.74
N ILE A 142 -2.33 -25.70 12.86
CA ILE A 142 -2.19 -26.83 11.95
C ILE A 142 -0.94 -27.61 12.40
N GLY A 143 -1.14 -28.74 13.07
CA GLY A 143 -0.07 -29.58 13.63
C GLY A 143 -0.43 -30.21 14.95
N ALA A 144 0.53 -30.86 15.61
CA ALA A 144 0.27 -31.61 16.84
C ALA A 144 0.03 -30.69 18.08
N ASP A 145 0.72 -29.53 18.14
CA ASP A 145 0.66 -28.58 19.24
C ASP A 145 0.93 -27.15 18.78
N GLU A 146 0.52 -26.13 19.57
CA GLU A 146 0.80 -24.72 19.30
C GLU A 146 2.30 -24.38 19.21
N MET A 147 3.15 -25.14 19.88
CA MET A 147 4.61 -24.96 19.86
C MET A 147 5.32 -25.60 18.68
N THR A 148 4.70 -26.62 18.05
CA THR A 148 5.34 -27.38 16.97
C THR A 148 4.59 -27.30 15.64
N GLY A 149 3.40 -26.70 15.65
CA GLY A 149 2.55 -26.52 14.47
C GLY A 149 2.67 -25.15 13.83
N VAL A 150 1.98 -24.97 12.71
CA VAL A 150 1.80 -23.68 12.04
C VAL A 150 0.59 -22.97 12.64
N THR A 151 0.77 -21.74 13.10
CA THR A 151 -0.29 -20.91 13.65
C THR A 151 -0.72 -19.84 12.65
N ILE A 152 -2.01 -19.81 12.30
CA ILE A 152 -2.58 -18.81 11.40
C ILE A 152 -3.58 -17.96 12.19
N SER A 153 -3.27 -16.69 12.42
CA SER A 153 -4.18 -15.77 13.10
C SER A 153 -5.44 -15.50 12.25
N TYR A 154 -6.58 -15.33 12.89
CA TYR A 154 -7.81 -14.88 12.21
C TYR A 154 -7.60 -13.57 11.47
N MET A 155 -6.75 -12.69 12.00
CA MET A 155 -6.37 -11.45 11.33
C MET A 155 -5.60 -11.68 10.03
N GLN A 156 -4.69 -12.64 9.99
CA GLN A 156 -3.97 -13.03 8.76
C GLN A 156 -4.94 -13.53 7.68
N VAL A 157 -5.92 -14.36 8.07
CA VAL A 157 -6.96 -14.84 7.15
C VAL A 157 -7.77 -13.66 6.60
N LEU A 158 -8.17 -12.72 7.46
CA LEU A 158 -8.86 -11.50 7.04
C LEU A 158 -8.03 -10.69 6.05
N ILE A 159 -6.73 -10.50 6.32
CA ILE A 159 -5.80 -9.79 5.42
C ILE A 159 -5.78 -10.45 4.04
N PHE A 160 -5.64 -11.76 3.95
CA PHE A 160 -5.64 -12.49 2.68
C PHE A 160 -6.95 -12.30 1.91
N ILE A 161 -8.10 -12.49 2.59
CA ILE A 161 -9.42 -12.37 1.96
C ILE A 161 -9.63 -10.95 1.44
N VAL A 162 -9.42 -9.94 2.28
CA VAL A 162 -9.64 -8.53 1.91
C VAL A 162 -8.69 -8.11 0.80
N THR A 163 -7.41 -8.51 0.87
CA THR A 163 -6.42 -8.20 -0.16
C THR A 163 -6.80 -8.83 -1.50
N LEU A 164 -7.14 -10.11 -1.53
CA LEU A 164 -7.55 -10.80 -2.75
C LEU A 164 -8.82 -10.19 -3.37
N LEU A 165 -9.82 -9.89 -2.54
CA LEU A 165 -11.05 -9.24 -2.99
C LEU A 165 -10.78 -7.84 -3.56
N THR A 166 -9.94 -7.06 -2.90
CA THR A 166 -9.57 -5.72 -3.34
C THR A 166 -8.78 -5.77 -4.65
N MET A 167 -7.80 -6.67 -4.78
CA MET A 167 -7.02 -6.87 -6.00
C MET A 167 -7.89 -7.36 -7.17
N TYR A 168 -8.77 -8.33 -6.90
CA TYR A 168 -9.71 -8.83 -7.92
C TYR A 168 -10.66 -7.74 -8.36
N GLY A 169 -11.26 -7.00 -7.42
CA GLY A 169 -12.15 -5.89 -7.70
C GLY A 169 -11.48 -4.79 -8.54
N LEU A 170 -10.24 -4.42 -8.18
CA LEU A 170 -9.46 -3.46 -8.94
C LEU A 170 -9.12 -3.97 -10.36
N SER A 171 -8.68 -5.20 -10.49
CA SER A 171 -8.39 -5.82 -11.79
C SER A 171 -9.63 -5.84 -12.68
N MET A 172 -10.79 -6.21 -12.13
CA MET A 172 -12.07 -6.18 -12.84
C MET A 172 -12.48 -4.74 -13.21
N PHE A 173 -12.30 -3.78 -12.29
CA PHE A 173 -12.56 -2.37 -12.56
C PHE A 173 -11.73 -1.86 -13.74
N ILE A 174 -10.42 -2.09 -13.73
CA ILE A 174 -9.51 -1.62 -14.77
C ILE A 174 -9.75 -2.32 -16.11
N SER A 175 -10.04 -3.62 -16.10
CA SER A 175 -10.24 -4.39 -17.34
C SER A 175 -11.60 -4.14 -18.00
N ARG A 176 -12.67 -4.04 -17.21
CA ARG A 176 -14.06 -4.05 -17.72
C ARG A 176 -14.77 -2.70 -17.70
N SER A 177 -14.41 -1.78 -16.76
CA SER A 177 -15.14 -0.51 -16.64
C SER A 177 -14.77 0.50 -17.73
N ARG A 178 -15.67 1.48 -17.97
CA ARG A 178 -15.41 2.61 -18.88
C ARG A 178 -14.26 3.48 -18.37
N LEU A 179 -14.22 3.73 -17.05
CA LEU A 179 -13.15 4.49 -16.40
C LEU A 179 -11.82 3.74 -16.46
N GLY A 180 -11.81 2.42 -16.27
CA GLY A 180 -10.60 1.61 -16.43
C GLY A 180 -10.04 1.65 -17.85
N ARG A 181 -10.88 1.67 -18.87
CA ARG A 181 -10.43 1.88 -20.27
C ARG A 181 -9.79 3.25 -20.46
N ALA A 182 -10.41 4.30 -19.90
CA ALA A 182 -9.85 5.65 -19.93
C ALA A 182 -8.51 5.75 -19.17
N CYS A 183 -8.36 5.06 -18.02
CA CYS A 183 -7.08 4.97 -17.32
C CYS A 183 -5.98 4.33 -18.18
N ARG A 184 -6.29 3.21 -18.87
CA ARG A 184 -5.31 2.57 -19.77
C ARG A 184 -4.97 3.44 -20.98
N ALA A 185 -5.95 4.13 -21.58
CA ALA A 185 -5.68 5.06 -22.67
C ALA A 185 -4.77 6.23 -22.23
N CYS A 186 -5.02 6.78 -21.02
CA CYS A 186 -4.16 7.82 -20.45
C CYS A 186 -2.74 7.30 -20.11
N ALA A 187 -2.60 6.03 -19.72
CA ALA A 187 -1.31 5.41 -19.45
C ALA A 187 -0.47 5.20 -20.72
N GLU A 188 -1.11 4.99 -21.88
CA GLU A 188 -0.39 4.88 -23.15
C GLU A 188 0.04 6.24 -23.69
N ASP A 189 -0.86 7.22 -23.77
CA ASP A 189 -0.55 8.58 -24.22
C ASP A 189 -1.58 9.59 -23.71
N LEU A 190 -1.16 10.46 -22.79
CA LEU A 190 -2.01 11.52 -22.20
C LEU A 190 -2.49 12.55 -23.25
N LYS A 191 -1.62 12.92 -24.21
CA LYS A 191 -1.94 13.92 -25.23
C LYS A 191 -3.00 13.36 -26.19
N MET A 192 -2.78 12.14 -26.67
CA MET A 192 -3.70 11.46 -27.57
C MET A 192 -5.04 11.18 -26.89
N ALA A 193 -5.05 10.73 -25.63
CA ALA A 193 -6.27 10.51 -24.85
C ALA A 193 -7.08 11.81 -24.73
N ASN A 194 -6.44 12.95 -24.49
CA ASN A 194 -7.11 14.24 -24.43
C ASN A 194 -7.71 14.66 -25.78
N LEU A 195 -7.00 14.44 -26.89
CA LEU A 195 -7.50 14.69 -28.25
C LEU A 195 -8.72 13.83 -28.59
N LEU A 196 -8.81 12.62 -28.04
CA LEU A 196 -9.95 11.72 -28.18
C LEU A 196 -11.12 12.05 -27.24
N GLY A 197 -11.07 13.19 -26.53
CA GLY A 197 -12.14 13.68 -25.66
C GLY A 197 -12.14 13.09 -24.24
N ILE A 198 -11.09 12.37 -23.83
CA ILE A 198 -10.96 11.90 -22.46
C ILE A 198 -10.46 13.05 -21.58
N ASN A 199 -11.20 13.37 -20.52
CA ASN A 199 -10.76 14.37 -19.54
C ASN A 199 -9.64 13.78 -18.67
N THR A 200 -8.38 13.96 -19.11
CA THR A 200 -7.19 13.42 -18.46
C THR A 200 -7.03 13.90 -17.01
N ASN A 201 -7.47 15.12 -16.70
CA ASN A 201 -7.42 15.64 -15.34
C ASN A 201 -8.28 14.82 -14.37
N ASN A 202 -9.48 14.46 -14.77
CA ASN A 202 -10.38 13.66 -13.94
C ASN A 202 -9.88 12.22 -13.80
N ILE A 203 -9.27 11.66 -14.87
CA ILE A 203 -8.71 10.32 -14.82
C ILE A 203 -7.50 10.26 -13.87
N ILE A 204 -6.63 11.25 -13.92
CA ILE A 204 -5.49 11.32 -13.00
C ILE A 204 -5.97 11.49 -11.55
N ALA A 205 -6.92 12.41 -11.28
CA ALA A 205 -7.49 12.55 -9.95
C ALA A 205 -8.12 11.24 -9.45
N LEU A 206 -8.81 10.51 -10.33
CA LEU A 206 -9.38 9.20 -10.02
C LEU A 206 -8.30 8.17 -9.62
N THR A 207 -7.14 8.15 -10.30
CA THR A 207 -6.06 7.22 -9.92
C THR A 207 -5.44 7.55 -8.57
N PHE A 208 -5.34 8.83 -8.20
CA PHE A 208 -4.94 9.21 -6.84
C PHE A 208 -5.96 8.76 -5.79
N VAL A 209 -7.25 8.91 -6.06
CA VAL A 209 -8.33 8.44 -5.19
C VAL A 209 -8.28 6.92 -5.02
N ILE A 210 -8.13 6.17 -6.12
CA ILE A 210 -8.02 4.70 -6.07
C ILE A 210 -6.78 4.29 -5.29
N GLY A 211 -5.63 4.90 -5.57
CA GLY A 211 -4.40 4.65 -4.82
C GLY A 211 -4.58 4.90 -3.33
N ALA A 212 -5.18 6.03 -2.95
CA ALA A 212 -5.49 6.38 -1.57
C ALA A 212 -6.46 5.38 -0.90
N THR A 213 -7.46 4.88 -1.65
CA THR A 213 -8.36 3.82 -1.19
C THR A 213 -7.60 2.53 -0.87
N LEU A 214 -6.68 2.12 -1.74
CA LEU A 214 -5.84 0.93 -1.51
C LEU A 214 -4.91 1.11 -0.30
N ALA A 215 -4.33 2.29 -0.16
CA ALA A 215 -3.51 2.64 1.01
C ALA A 215 -4.34 2.61 2.30
N ALA A 216 -5.61 3.08 2.28
CA ALA A 216 -6.51 2.98 3.42
C ALA A 216 -6.80 1.53 3.83
N VAL A 217 -7.09 0.68 2.85
CA VAL A 217 -7.34 -0.75 3.12
C VAL A 217 -6.11 -1.39 3.76
N ALA A 218 -4.92 -1.16 3.20
CA ALA A 218 -3.66 -1.65 3.77
C ALA A 218 -3.41 -1.10 5.18
N ALA A 219 -3.72 0.19 5.40
CA ALA A 219 -3.55 0.88 6.68
C ALA A 219 -4.38 0.27 7.80
N VAL A 220 -5.66 0.00 7.52
CA VAL A 220 -6.57 -0.66 8.48
C VAL A 220 -6.07 -2.06 8.80
N LEU A 221 -5.71 -2.84 7.77
CA LEU A 221 -5.26 -4.22 7.92
C LEU A 221 -3.96 -4.32 8.74
N LEU A 222 -2.94 -3.52 8.38
CA LEU A 222 -1.66 -3.55 9.11
C LEU A 222 -1.78 -2.95 10.51
N GLY A 223 -2.57 -1.88 10.67
CA GLY A 223 -2.84 -1.29 11.98
C GLY A 223 -3.46 -2.30 12.96
N LEU A 224 -4.42 -3.09 12.49
CA LEU A 224 -5.02 -4.17 13.27
C LEU A 224 -4.08 -5.36 13.50
N GLN A 225 -3.20 -5.67 12.54
CA GLN A 225 -2.24 -6.77 12.64
C GLN A 225 -1.13 -6.50 13.64
N TYR A 226 -0.53 -5.29 13.57
CA TYR A 226 0.58 -4.92 14.46
C TYR A 226 0.12 -4.36 15.81
N GLY A 227 -1.10 -3.84 15.89
CA GLY A 227 -1.66 -3.28 17.11
C GLY A 227 -1.01 -1.98 17.59
N VAL A 228 -0.05 -1.44 16.85
CA VAL A 228 0.66 -0.19 17.18
C VAL A 228 0.87 0.63 15.92
N ILE A 229 0.62 1.92 16.02
CA ILE A 229 0.89 2.89 14.97
C ILE A 229 1.71 4.07 15.51
N ASN A 230 2.52 4.66 14.65
CA ASN A 230 3.30 5.86 14.96
C ASN A 230 3.32 6.82 13.76
N PRO A 231 3.67 8.11 13.96
CA PRO A 231 3.66 9.11 12.89
C PRO A 231 4.70 8.88 11.78
N HIS A 232 5.67 7.99 11.99
CA HIS A 232 6.72 7.70 11.01
C HIS A 232 6.43 6.45 10.17
N ILE A 233 5.33 5.73 10.47
CA ILE A 233 4.97 4.48 9.79
C ILE A 233 4.75 4.67 8.29
N GLY A 234 4.30 5.87 7.87
CA GLY A 234 4.04 6.20 6.48
C GLY A 234 5.29 6.20 5.62
N PHE A 235 6.35 6.81 6.08
CA PHE A 235 7.61 6.89 5.36
C PHE A 235 8.21 5.51 5.10
N LEU A 236 8.32 4.67 6.14
CA LEU A 236 8.87 3.32 6.01
C LEU A 236 8.00 2.43 5.13
N ALA A 237 6.69 2.40 5.37
CA ALA A 237 5.76 1.62 4.54
C ALA A 237 5.76 2.12 3.09
N GLY A 238 5.85 3.44 2.90
CA GLY A 238 5.94 4.08 1.58
C GLY A 238 7.16 3.62 0.79
N ILE A 239 8.37 3.67 1.39
CA ILE A 239 9.60 3.23 0.69
C ILE A 239 9.58 1.72 0.43
N LYS A 240 9.08 0.89 1.34
CA LYS A 240 8.94 -0.55 1.12
C LYS A 240 7.96 -0.88 0.01
N ALA A 241 6.81 -0.20 -0.02
CA ALA A 241 5.84 -0.36 -1.10
C ALA A 241 6.37 0.16 -2.45
N PHE A 242 7.16 1.23 -2.44
CA PHE A 242 7.90 1.67 -3.63
C PHE A 242 8.90 0.62 -4.10
N THR A 243 9.67 0.03 -3.16
CA THR A 243 10.56 -1.11 -3.45
C THR A 243 9.79 -2.26 -4.10
N ALA A 244 8.63 -2.62 -3.55
CA ALA A 244 7.75 -3.63 -4.11
C ALA A 244 7.27 -3.29 -5.54
N ALA A 245 6.89 -2.03 -5.78
CA ALA A 245 6.49 -1.57 -7.10
C ALA A 245 7.63 -1.64 -8.13
N VAL A 246 8.85 -1.23 -7.74
CA VAL A 246 10.06 -1.33 -8.57
C VAL A 246 10.41 -2.79 -8.86
N LEU A 247 10.44 -3.61 -7.82
CA LEU A 247 10.72 -5.05 -7.94
C LEU A 247 9.72 -5.73 -8.89
N GLY A 248 8.46 -5.38 -8.78
CA GLY A 248 7.40 -5.91 -9.64
C GLY A 248 7.47 -5.42 -11.08
N GLY A 249 7.99 -4.22 -11.27
CA GLY A 249 7.98 -3.46 -12.54
C GLY A 249 6.95 -2.34 -12.51
N ILE A 250 7.44 -1.11 -12.34
CA ILE A 250 6.61 0.09 -12.23
C ILE A 250 5.74 0.23 -13.49
N GLY A 251 4.43 0.51 -13.31
CA GLY A 251 3.47 0.58 -14.40
C GLY A 251 2.70 -0.73 -14.65
N SER A 252 3.14 -1.85 -14.08
CA SER A 252 2.46 -3.14 -14.17
C SER A 252 1.74 -3.48 -12.86
N ILE A 253 0.39 -3.47 -12.86
CA ILE A 253 -0.39 -3.82 -11.67
C ILE A 253 -0.12 -5.25 -11.21
N PRO A 254 -0.13 -6.29 -12.09
CA PRO A 254 0.25 -7.64 -11.68
C PRO A 254 1.70 -7.71 -11.19
N GLY A 255 2.59 -6.88 -11.78
CA GLY A 255 3.96 -6.76 -11.33
C GLY A 255 4.05 -6.26 -9.88
N ALA A 256 3.39 -5.16 -9.56
CA ALA A 256 3.38 -4.60 -8.21
C ALA A 256 2.82 -5.58 -7.17
N MET A 257 1.80 -6.38 -7.55
CA MET A 257 1.27 -7.45 -6.70
C MET A 257 2.34 -8.49 -6.36
N LEU A 258 2.99 -9.03 -7.39
CA LEU A 258 4.07 -10.01 -7.21
C LEU A 258 5.26 -9.42 -6.46
N GLY A 259 5.64 -8.18 -6.78
CA GLY A 259 6.72 -7.48 -6.10
C GLY A 259 6.47 -7.31 -4.60
N GLY A 260 5.23 -6.98 -4.21
CA GLY A 260 4.83 -6.90 -2.81
C GLY A 260 4.94 -8.25 -2.08
N LEU A 261 4.43 -9.31 -2.70
CA LEU A 261 4.50 -10.66 -2.13
C LEU A 261 5.95 -11.15 -1.99
N VAL A 262 6.76 -10.96 -3.03
CA VAL A 262 8.18 -11.34 -3.01
C VAL A 262 8.95 -10.55 -1.95
N LEU A 263 8.70 -9.25 -1.84
CA LEU A 263 9.33 -8.41 -0.81
C LEU A 263 8.96 -8.87 0.60
N GLY A 264 7.68 -9.11 0.87
CA GLY A 264 7.22 -9.56 2.18
C GLY A 264 7.80 -10.93 2.58
N VAL A 265 7.87 -11.86 1.63
CA VAL A 265 8.52 -13.17 1.86
C VAL A 265 10.01 -12.99 2.11
N ALA A 266 10.71 -12.18 1.30
CA ALA A 266 12.14 -11.90 1.50
C ALA A 266 12.43 -11.24 2.86
N GLU A 267 11.59 -10.32 3.32
CA GLU A 267 11.70 -9.71 4.65
C GLU A 267 11.49 -10.74 5.78
N ALA A 268 10.50 -11.63 5.64
CA ALA A 268 10.22 -12.63 6.66
C ALA A 268 11.37 -13.62 6.82
N PHE A 269 11.89 -14.16 5.71
CA PHE A 269 13.05 -15.05 5.74
C PHE A 269 14.34 -14.32 6.13
N GLY A 270 14.51 -13.07 5.70
CA GLY A 270 15.64 -12.25 6.10
C GLY A 270 15.66 -11.95 7.60
N ALA A 271 14.49 -11.68 8.18
CA ALA A 271 14.33 -11.49 9.61
C ALA A 271 14.66 -12.76 10.42
N ASP A 272 14.29 -13.91 9.88
CA ASP A 272 14.57 -15.21 10.49
C ASP A 272 16.08 -15.52 10.56
N VAL A 273 16.81 -15.18 9.48
CA VAL A 273 18.26 -15.46 9.37
C VAL A 273 19.11 -14.41 10.08
N PHE A 274 18.78 -13.12 9.91
CA PHE A 274 19.63 -12.00 10.36
C PHE A 274 19.08 -11.31 11.62
N GLY A 275 17.82 -11.55 11.97
CA GLY A 275 17.11 -10.89 13.06
C GLY A 275 16.18 -9.77 12.57
N ASP A 276 15.14 -9.47 13.36
CA ASP A 276 14.07 -8.51 13.01
C ASP A 276 14.56 -7.09 12.69
N GLN A 277 15.66 -6.68 13.32
CA GLN A 277 16.28 -5.37 13.12
C GLN A 277 16.85 -5.16 11.70
N TYR A 278 17.07 -6.25 10.94
CA TYR A 278 17.62 -6.20 9.58
C TYR A 278 16.56 -6.29 8.47
N LYS A 279 15.27 -6.28 8.80
CA LYS A 279 14.17 -6.32 7.81
C LYS A 279 14.32 -5.25 6.73
N ASP A 280 14.61 -4.02 7.15
CA ASP A 280 14.76 -2.89 6.24
C ASP A 280 16.01 -3.03 5.36
N VAL A 281 17.09 -3.58 5.91
CA VAL A 281 18.33 -3.85 5.16
C VAL A 281 18.07 -4.87 4.05
N VAL A 282 17.31 -5.93 4.33
CA VAL A 282 16.93 -6.93 3.34
C VAL A 282 16.10 -6.31 2.22
N ALA A 283 15.08 -5.50 2.57
CA ALA A 283 14.22 -4.83 1.62
C ALA A 283 15.00 -3.90 0.67
N PHE A 284 15.89 -3.07 1.23
CA PHE A 284 16.66 -2.12 0.43
C PHE A 284 17.79 -2.78 -0.36
N THR A 285 18.40 -3.83 0.17
CA THR A 285 19.37 -4.64 -0.59
C THR A 285 18.70 -5.25 -1.82
N LEU A 286 17.50 -5.78 -1.66
CA LEU A 286 16.73 -6.35 -2.76
C LEU A 286 16.35 -5.29 -3.80
N LEU A 287 16.01 -4.06 -3.38
CA LEU A 287 15.80 -2.93 -4.27
C LEU A 287 17.04 -2.64 -5.12
N VAL A 288 18.21 -2.52 -4.47
CA VAL A 288 19.48 -2.23 -5.16
C VAL A 288 19.82 -3.35 -6.16
N LEU A 289 19.68 -4.60 -5.75
CA LEU A 289 19.94 -5.76 -6.62
C LEU A 289 19.03 -5.76 -7.86
N VAL A 290 17.73 -5.49 -7.68
CA VAL A 290 16.80 -5.43 -8.80
C VAL A 290 17.13 -4.28 -9.73
N LEU A 291 17.42 -3.09 -9.23
CA LEU A 291 17.80 -1.95 -10.07
C LEU A 291 19.09 -2.20 -10.86
N LEU A 292 20.04 -2.94 -10.28
CA LEU A 292 21.31 -3.26 -10.96
C LEU A 292 21.16 -4.35 -12.03
N PHE A 293 20.43 -5.44 -11.71
CA PHE A 293 20.38 -6.61 -12.59
C PHE A 293 19.15 -6.67 -13.49
N ARG A 294 18.03 -6.06 -13.06
CA ARG A 294 16.75 -6.10 -13.78
C ARG A 294 15.96 -4.80 -13.62
N PRO A 295 16.43 -3.68 -14.17
CA PRO A 295 15.84 -2.35 -13.94
C PRO A 295 14.38 -2.23 -14.38
N THR A 296 13.89 -3.11 -15.26
CA THR A 296 12.48 -3.19 -15.66
C THR A 296 11.59 -3.90 -14.63
N GLY A 297 12.17 -4.51 -13.58
CA GLY A 297 11.46 -5.35 -12.62
C GLY A 297 11.07 -6.71 -13.18
N LEU A 298 10.24 -7.47 -12.43
CA LEU A 298 9.85 -8.85 -12.78
C LEU A 298 8.91 -8.91 -13.98
N LEU A 299 7.91 -8.03 -14.05
CA LEU A 299 6.85 -7.96 -15.07
C LEU A 299 6.72 -6.57 -15.71
N GLY A 300 7.73 -5.73 -15.60
CA GLY A 300 7.77 -4.43 -16.27
C GLY A 300 7.95 -4.56 -17.78
N ARG A 301 7.43 -3.60 -18.51
CA ARG A 301 7.67 -3.48 -19.96
C ARG A 301 8.89 -2.60 -20.17
N PRO A 302 9.81 -2.93 -21.10
CA PRO A 302 10.89 -2.02 -21.48
C PRO A 302 10.25 -0.73 -22.01
N GLU A 303 10.72 0.43 -21.52
CA GLU A 303 10.33 1.72 -22.11
C GLU A 303 10.91 1.76 -23.54
N VAL A 304 10.05 1.74 -24.52
CA VAL A 304 10.43 2.03 -25.90
C VAL A 304 10.51 3.54 -25.99
N GLU A 305 11.71 4.09 -26.07
CA GLU A 305 11.89 5.51 -26.42
C GLU A 305 11.19 5.74 -27.76
N LYS A 306 10.04 6.42 -27.71
CA LYS A 306 9.38 6.92 -28.91
C LYS A 306 10.22 8.09 -29.42
N VAL A 307 11.01 7.84 -30.47
CA VAL A 307 11.74 8.83 -31.24
C VAL A 307 10.75 9.79 -31.91
#